data_b3c2cd1e4242ddcb18ae67366bef67b7
#
_entry.id   b3c2cd1e4242ddcb18ae67366bef67b7
#
_cell.length_a   1.000
_cell.length_b   1.000
_cell.length_c   1.000
_cell.angle_alpha   90.00
_cell.angle_beta   90.00
_cell.angle_gamma   90.00
#
_symmetry.space_group_name_H-M   'P 1'
#
loop_
_entity.id
_entity.type
_entity.pdbx_description
1 polymer ?
#
loop_
_entity_poly.entity_id
_entity_poly.type
_entity_poly.pdbx_seq_one_letter_code
_entity_poly.pdbx_strand_id
1 'polypeptide(L)'
;MVALIPIGIVLLALLGYLAFIRWRDWSVHRRPFPAHWLSVLEDRLPVYSLLPTAQQSRLQDMIKFFIARKRYYGCGGLVVTDEMRLVIAAEACLLVLGRGGALYPKLKSILVYPTAFRVDRQQHQADGTVAQGDHNLLGESWDNGRVILSWDDVARGAADFSDGHNVVLHEFAHQLDSESGTTNGAPPLRSNSYRAWASIFSENFKDLELRSMRGLATVMDEYGATNPAEFFAVATETFFEKPEQLYARRPELYEELQKFYQLDPRQWR
;
A
#
# COMPACT_ATOMS: atom_id res chain seq x y z
N MET A 1 -20.11 -39.79 25.56
CA MET A 1 -21.18 -38.88 25.08
C MET A 1 -20.95 -37.40 25.46
N VAL A 2 -20.29 -37.09 26.57
CA VAL A 2 -20.12 -35.70 27.06
C VAL A 2 -19.18 -34.84 26.18
N ALA A 3 -18.23 -35.41 25.42
CA ALA A 3 -17.30 -34.66 24.58
C ALA A 3 -17.84 -34.25 23.18
N LEU A 4 -18.94 -34.82 22.71
CA LEU A 4 -19.50 -34.53 21.39
C LEU A 4 -20.35 -33.25 21.36
N ILE A 5 -20.95 -32.87 22.50
CA ILE A 5 -21.78 -31.68 22.60
C ILE A 5 -20.97 -30.40 22.42
N PRO A 6 -19.78 -30.19 23.10
CA PRO A 6 -18.99 -28.98 22.89
C PRO A 6 -18.42 -28.87 21.48
N ILE A 7 -18.08 -29.99 20.82
CA ILE A 7 -17.61 -29.98 19.42
C ILE A 7 -18.72 -29.51 18.49
N GLY A 8 -19.96 -30.00 18.67
CA GLY A 8 -21.12 -29.57 17.89
C GLY A 8 -21.40 -28.08 18.02
N ILE A 9 -21.30 -27.52 19.23
CA ILE A 9 -21.50 -26.08 19.50
C ILE A 9 -20.41 -25.24 18.80
N VAL A 10 -19.15 -25.66 18.89
CA VAL A 10 -18.03 -24.97 18.22
C VAL A 10 -18.19 -24.98 16.70
N LEU A 11 -18.60 -26.11 16.11
CA LEU A 11 -18.86 -26.23 14.68
C LEU A 11 -20.01 -25.32 14.24
N LEU A 12 -21.12 -25.28 14.98
CA LEU A 12 -22.25 -24.38 14.69
C LEU A 12 -21.85 -22.90 14.80
N ALA A 13 -21.07 -22.55 15.81
CA ALA A 13 -20.55 -21.18 15.97
C ALA A 13 -19.64 -20.79 14.80
N LEU A 14 -18.77 -21.71 14.35
CA LEU A 14 -17.88 -21.48 13.20
C LEU A 14 -18.68 -21.32 11.90
N LEU A 15 -19.67 -22.18 11.67
CA LEU A 15 -20.54 -22.09 10.49
C LEU A 15 -21.35 -20.79 10.50
N GLY A 16 -21.90 -20.41 11.65
CA GLY A 16 -22.61 -19.14 11.83
C GLY A 16 -21.70 -17.93 11.56
N TYR A 17 -20.46 -17.98 12.05
CA TYR A 17 -19.46 -16.94 11.80
C TYR A 17 -19.10 -16.84 10.31
N LEU A 18 -18.87 -17.98 9.64
CA LEU A 18 -18.57 -18.00 8.20
C LEU A 18 -19.77 -17.51 7.36
N ALA A 19 -20.99 -17.89 7.75
CA ALA A 19 -22.20 -17.40 7.10
C ALA A 19 -22.38 -15.89 7.30
N PHE A 20 -22.10 -15.38 8.51
CA PHE A 20 -22.12 -13.94 8.79
C PHE A 20 -21.11 -13.16 7.96
N ILE A 21 -19.86 -13.64 7.85
CA ILE A 21 -18.84 -13.01 7.01
C ILE A 21 -19.31 -12.97 5.54
N ARG A 22 -19.82 -14.08 5.01
CA ARG A 22 -20.31 -14.13 3.62
C ARG A 22 -21.50 -13.21 3.39
N TRP A 23 -22.44 -13.17 4.32
CA TRP A 23 -23.57 -12.26 4.25
C TRP A 23 -23.14 -10.80 4.30
N ARG A 24 -22.21 -10.45 5.17
CA ARG A 24 -21.63 -9.10 5.25
C ARG A 24 -20.96 -8.72 3.93
N ASP A 25 -20.13 -9.59 3.38
CA ASP A 25 -19.44 -9.33 2.12
C ASP A 25 -20.44 -9.17 0.96
N TRP A 26 -21.43 -10.05 0.89
CA TRP A 26 -22.50 -9.94 -0.07
C TRP A 26 -23.30 -8.63 0.09
N SER A 27 -23.59 -8.22 1.30
CA SER A 27 -24.29 -6.96 1.59
C SER A 27 -23.50 -5.74 1.16
N VAL A 28 -22.17 -5.73 1.37
CA VAL A 28 -21.28 -4.66 0.91
C VAL A 28 -21.25 -4.60 -0.62
N HIS A 29 -21.15 -5.74 -1.28
CA HIS A 29 -21.11 -5.81 -2.75
C HIS A 29 -22.38 -5.24 -3.38
N ARG A 30 -23.57 -5.55 -2.82
CA ARG A 30 -24.86 -5.10 -3.36
C ARG A 30 -25.17 -3.62 -3.13
N ARG A 31 -24.51 -2.96 -2.21
CA ARG A 31 -24.72 -1.53 -2.00
C ARG A 31 -24.13 -0.74 -3.16
N PRO A 32 -24.88 0.19 -3.75
CA PRO A 32 -24.31 1.09 -4.74
C PRO A 32 -23.15 1.89 -4.13
N PHE A 33 -22.21 2.32 -4.96
CA PHE A 33 -21.17 3.25 -4.52
C PHE A 33 -21.85 4.59 -4.19
N PRO A 34 -21.62 5.16 -2.99
CA PRO A 34 -22.32 6.39 -2.60
C PRO A 34 -21.95 7.56 -3.51
N ALA A 35 -22.93 8.33 -3.96
CA ALA A 35 -22.67 9.45 -4.87
C ALA A 35 -21.71 10.50 -4.28
N HIS A 36 -21.82 10.78 -2.95
CA HIS A 36 -20.89 11.71 -2.30
C HIS A 36 -19.46 11.16 -2.21
N TRP A 37 -19.24 9.83 -2.22
CA TRP A 37 -17.91 9.23 -2.32
C TRP A 37 -17.32 9.45 -3.71
N LEU A 38 -18.14 9.37 -4.75
CA LEU A 38 -17.69 9.62 -6.12
C LEU A 38 -17.16 11.04 -6.27
N SER A 39 -17.93 12.04 -5.79
CA SER A 39 -17.48 13.43 -5.85
C SER A 39 -16.18 13.69 -5.06
N VAL A 40 -16.00 13.04 -3.93
CA VAL A 40 -14.73 13.13 -3.18
C VAL A 40 -13.57 12.51 -3.96
N LEU A 41 -13.76 11.36 -4.61
CA LEU A 41 -12.70 10.76 -5.44
C LEU A 41 -12.31 11.65 -6.61
N GLU A 42 -13.30 12.24 -7.30
CA GLU A 42 -13.07 13.13 -8.44
C GLU A 42 -12.35 14.42 -8.02
N ASP A 43 -12.62 14.94 -6.81
CA ASP A 43 -12.02 16.18 -6.28
C ASP A 43 -10.62 15.94 -5.68
N ARG A 44 -10.45 14.84 -4.91
CA ARG A 44 -9.25 14.59 -4.10
C ARG A 44 -8.22 13.67 -4.74
N LEU A 45 -8.61 12.90 -5.73
CA LEU A 45 -7.74 11.92 -6.39
C LEU A 45 -7.88 12.05 -7.92
N PRO A 46 -7.28 13.06 -8.55
CA PRO A 46 -7.44 13.33 -9.99
C PRO A 46 -7.17 12.13 -10.89
N VAL A 47 -6.23 11.24 -10.51
CA VAL A 47 -5.93 10.00 -11.25
C VAL A 47 -7.16 9.10 -11.40
N TYR A 48 -8.13 9.17 -10.47
CA TYR A 48 -9.36 8.39 -10.57
C TYR A 48 -10.11 8.65 -11.88
N SER A 49 -10.19 9.90 -12.30
CA SER A 49 -10.88 10.31 -13.54
C SER A 49 -10.16 9.84 -14.82
N LEU A 50 -8.88 9.53 -14.72
CA LEU A 50 -8.06 9.03 -15.83
C LEU A 50 -8.17 7.50 -16.02
N LEU A 51 -8.71 6.79 -15.01
CA LEU A 51 -8.87 5.34 -15.09
C LEU A 51 -9.93 4.95 -16.13
N PRO A 52 -9.72 3.85 -16.90
CA PRO A 52 -10.78 3.24 -17.70
C PRO A 52 -12.01 2.91 -16.85
N THR A 53 -13.22 3.04 -17.41
CA THR A 53 -14.49 2.83 -16.69
C THR A 53 -14.56 1.47 -15.96
N ALA A 54 -14.01 0.41 -16.57
CA ALA A 54 -13.96 -0.91 -15.93
C ALA A 54 -13.07 -0.92 -14.69
N GLN A 55 -11.95 -0.17 -14.70
CA GLN A 55 -11.06 -0.02 -13.56
C GLN A 55 -11.69 0.87 -12.48
N GLN A 56 -12.39 1.94 -12.87
CA GLN A 56 -13.15 2.77 -11.91
C GLN A 56 -14.19 1.95 -11.17
N SER A 57 -15.01 1.18 -11.88
CA SER A 57 -16.05 0.32 -11.26
C SER A 57 -15.43 -0.71 -10.31
N ARG A 58 -14.33 -1.35 -10.72
CA ARG A 58 -13.61 -2.30 -9.88
C ARG A 58 -13.01 -1.62 -8.64
N LEU A 59 -12.41 -0.46 -8.79
CA LEU A 59 -11.83 0.32 -7.69
C LEU A 59 -12.91 0.71 -6.68
N GLN A 60 -14.08 1.16 -7.12
CA GLN A 60 -15.22 1.47 -6.26
C GLN A 60 -15.65 0.26 -5.42
N ASP A 61 -15.75 -0.91 -6.02
CA ASP A 61 -16.07 -2.14 -5.29
C ASP A 61 -14.99 -2.45 -4.24
N MET A 62 -13.72 -2.39 -4.62
CA MET A 62 -12.61 -2.64 -3.71
C MET A 62 -12.57 -1.66 -2.54
N ILE A 63 -12.82 -0.38 -2.77
CA ILE A 63 -12.91 0.65 -1.73
C ILE A 63 -14.00 0.31 -0.70
N LYS A 64 -15.21 -0.07 -1.16
CA LYS A 64 -16.29 -0.48 -0.25
C LYS A 64 -15.86 -1.62 0.67
N PHE A 65 -15.22 -2.65 0.10
CA PHE A 65 -14.71 -3.78 0.88
C PHE A 65 -13.57 -3.40 1.81
N PHE A 66 -12.66 -2.56 1.37
CA PHE A 66 -11.53 -2.12 2.17
C PHE A 66 -12.01 -1.35 3.40
N ILE A 67 -12.87 -0.35 3.23
CA ILE A 67 -13.43 0.46 4.32
C ILE A 67 -14.26 -0.41 5.28
N ALA A 68 -15.04 -1.36 4.78
CA ALA A 68 -15.83 -2.26 5.61
C ALA A 68 -15.00 -3.24 6.46
N ARG A 69 -13.76 -3.52 6.08
CA ARG A 69 -12.91 -4.52 6.74
C ARG A 69 -11.76 -3.94 7.56
N LYS A 70 -11.34 -2.70 7.29
CA LYS A 70 -10.23 -2.06 8.01
C LYS A 70 -10.77 -1.11 9.08
N ARG A 71 -10.02 -1.01 10.18
CA ARG A 71 -10.33 -0.09 11.26
C ARG A 71 -9.45 1.14 11.15
N TYR A 72 -10.04 2.32 11.29
CA TYR A 72 -9.31 3.58 11.23
C TYR A 72 -9.33 4.23 12.62
N TYR A 73 -8.19 4.70 13.06
CA TYR A 73 -8.01 5.38 14.34
C TYR A 73 -7.34 6.73 14.12
N GLY A 74 -7.99 7.79 14.58
CA GLY A 74 -7.38 9.12 14.64
C GLY A 74 -6.46 9.20 15.85
N CYS A 75 -5.26 9.70 15.64
CA CYS A 75 -4.23 9.90 16.63
C CYS A 75 -3.91 11.40 16.77
N GLY A 76 -3.27 11.83 17.85
CA GLY A 76 -2.91 13.24 18.03
C GLY A 76 -4.10 14.20 18.03
N GLY A 77 -5.28 13.74 18.50
CA GLY A 77 -6.50 14.56 18.51
C GLY A 77 -7.28 14.59 17.19
N LEU A 78 -6.79 13.93 16.14
CA LEU A 78 -7.48 13.87 14.84
C LEU A 78 -8.75 13.01 14.94
N VAL A 79 -9.85 13.51 14.37
CA VAL A 79 -11.07 12.73 14.13
C VAL A 79 -11.08 12.27 12.68
N VAL A 80 -11.01 10.96 12.45
CA VAL A 80 -11.00 10.41 11.08
C VAL A 80 -12.34 10.62 10.40
N THR A 81 -12.33 11.37 9.30
CA THR A 81 -13.51 11.65 8.47
C THR A 81 -13.75 10.54 7.45
N ASP A 82 -14.91 10.56 6.78
CA ASP A 82 -15.19 9.65 5.66
C ASP A 82 -14.30 9.98 4.45
N GLU A 83 -13.97 11.24 4.22
CA GLU A 83 -13.00 11.66 3.20
C GLU A 83 -11.64 11.00 3.41
N MET A 84 -11.09 11.06 4.63
CA MET A 84 -9.81 10.42 4.97
C MET A 84 -9.83 8.91 4.69
N ARG A 85 -10.90 8.24 5.12
CA ARG A 85 -11.06 6.79 4.86
C ARG A 85 -11.12 6.48 3.39
N LEU A 86 -11.82 7.32 2.63
CA LEU A 86 -12.04 7.12 1.19
C LEU A 86 -10.75 7.31 0.39
N VAL A 87 -10.01 8.40 0.62
CA VAL A 87 -8.76 8.70 -0.07
C VAL A 87 -7.73 7.61 0.21
N ILE A 88 -7.48 7.28 1.48
CA ILE A 88 -6.54 6.20 1.85
C ILE A 88 -6.96 4.85 1.24
N ALA A 89 -8.25 4.53 1.27
CA ALA A 89 -8.73 3.27 0.69
C ALA A 89 -8.57 3.24 -0.83
N ALA A 90 -8.79 4.37 -1.51
CA ALA A 90 -8.67 4.46 -2.96
C ALA A 90 -7.23 4.24 -3.41
N GLU A 91 -6.26 4.93 -2.82
CA GLU A 91 -4.84 4.76 -3.15
C GLU A 91 -4.33 3.36 -2.78
N ALA A 92 -4.68 2.84 -1.61
CA ALA A 92 -4.35 1.47 -1.22
C ALA A 92 -4.92 0.43 -2.20
N CYS A 93 -6.17 0.60 -2.64
CA CYS A 93 -6.81 -0.30 -3.60
C CYS A 93 -6.24 -0.16 -5.01
N LEU A 94 -5.72 1.02 -5.37
CA LEU A 94 -5.09 1.27 -6.67
C LEU A 94 -3.89 0.36 -6.90
N LEU A 95 -3.05 0.13 -5.87
CA LEU A 95 -1.90 -0.77 -5.98
C LEU A 95 -2.29 -2.21 -6.35
N VAL A 96 -3.43 -2.67 -5.88
CA VAL A 96 -3.86 -4.06 -6.09
C VAL A 96 -5.01 -4.18 -7.09
N LEU A 97 -5.31 -3.10 -7.82
CA LEU A 97 -6.41 -3.01 -8.78
C LEU A 97 -6.29 -4.04 -9.90
N GLY A 98 -5.10 -4.29 -10.42
CA GLY A 98 -4.84 -5.32 -11.44
C GLY A 98 -4.77 -6.74 -10.86
N ARG A 99 -4.47 -6.87 -9.58
CA ARG A 99 -4.24 -8.15 -8.92
C ARG A 99 -5.56 -8.78 -8.46
N GLY A 100 -5.60 -10.09 -8.43
CA GLY A 100 -6.66 -10.82 -7.73
C GLY A 100 -6.28 -11.10 -6.28
N GLY A 101 -7.26 -11.48 -5.45
CA GLY A 101 -7.02 -11.93 -4.09
C GLY A 101 -7.57 -11.00 -3.00
N ALA A 102 -7.14 -11.24 -1.77
CA ALA A 102 -7.59 -10.48 -0.61
C ALA A 102 -6.88 -9.12 -0.51
N LEU A 103 -7.65 -8.10 -0.10
CA LEU A 103 -7.11 -6.74 0.11
C LEU A 103 -6.33 -6.70 1.42
N TYR A 104 -4.99 -6.82 1.34
CA TYR A 104 -4.07 -6.72 2.47
C TYR A 104 -4.52 -7.57 3.67
N PRO A 105 -4.43 -8.91 3.58
CA PRO A 105 -5.03 -9.83 4.55
C PRO A 105 -4.44 -9.69 5.95
N LYS A 106 -3.18 -9.28 6.07
CA LYS A 106 -2.51 -9.06 7.37
C LYS A 106 -2.88 -7.72 8.01
N LEU A 107 -3.24 -6.71 7.21
CA LEU A 107 -3.58 -5.38 7.70
C LEU A 107 -4.92 -5.38 8.43
N LYS A 108 -4.94 -4.89 9.66
CA LYS A 108 -6.13 -4.79 10.51
C LYS A 108 -6.56 -3.35 10.76
N SER A 109 -5.60 -2.46 10.92
CA SER A 109 -5.86 -1.08 11.34
C SER A 109 -4.94 -0.06 10.67
N ILE A 110 -5.48 1.15 10.49
CA ILE A 110 -4.80 2.31 9.94
C ILE A 110 -4.89 3.41 10.99
N LEU A 111 -3.73 3.91 11.41
CA LEU A 111 -3.60 5.01 12.36
C LEU A 111 -3.32 6.27 11.57
N VAL A 112 -4.12 7.31 11.76
CA VAL A 112 -3.99 8.57 11.03
C VAL A 112 -3.67 9.68 12.00
N TYR A 113 -2.52 10.32 11.82
CA TYR A 113 -2.09 11.51 12.53
C TYR A 113 -2.36 12.77 11.69
N PRO A 114 -2.53 13.95 12.31
CA PRO A 114 -2.78 15.18 11.53
C PRO A 114 -1.60 15.54 10.62
N THR A 115 -0.39 15.47 11.14
CA THR A 115 0.86 15.83 10.47
C THR A 115 1.91 14.75 10.66
N ALA A 116 3.00 14.80 9.86
CA ALA A 116 4.16 13.95 10.09
C ALA A 116 4.72 14.18 11.51
N PHE A 117 5.13 13.10 12.16
CA PHE A 117 5.74 13.16 13.48
C PHE A 117 7.02 12.31 13.48
N ARG A 118 7.98 12.74 14.28
CA ARG A 118 9.20 11.95 14.52
C ARG A 118 8.91 10.91 15.60
N VAL A 119 9.19 9.67 15.31
CA VAL A 119 9.27 8.63 16.34
C VAL A 119 10.75 8.40 16.62
N ASP A 120 11.21 8.74 17.81
CA ASP A 120 12.53 8.36 18.29
C ASP A 120 12.57 6.83 18.44
N ARG A 121 13.03 6.15 17.42
CA ARG A 121 13.37 4.72 17.53
C ARG A 121 14.77 4.61 18.11
N GLN A 122 14.87 4.08 19.32
CA GLN A 122 16.10 3.49 19.81
C GLN A 122 16.31 2.15 19.09
N GLN A 123 17.04 2.15 17.97
CA GLN A 123 17.51 0.90 17.38
C GLN A 123 18.64 0.36 18.25
N HIS A 124 18.37 -0.72 18.95
CA HIS A 124 19.41 -1.50 19.62
C HIS A 124 20.23 -2.22 18.52
N GLN A 125 21.44 -1.74 18.27
CA GLN A 125 22.39 -2.43 17.41
C GLN A 125 22.91 -3.69 18.13
N ALA A 126 23.32 -4.70 17.35
CA ALA A 126 23.80 -5.97 17.88
C ALA A 126 25.06 -5.84 18.79
N ASP A 127 25.73 -4.69 18.78
CA ASP A 127 26.87 -4.33 19.61
C ASP A 127 26.50 -3.62 20.94
N GLY A 128 25.19 -3.46 21.21
CA GLY A 128 24.67 -2.81 22.41
C GLY A 128 24.67 -1.27 22.37
N THR A 129 25.03 -0.66 21.23
CA THR A 129 24.92 0.79 21.03
C THR A 129 23.52 1.18 20.59
N VAL A 130 23.06 2.37 21.01
CA VAL A 130 21.77 2.96 20.61
C VAL A 130 22.05 4.01 19.55
N ALA A 131 21.71 3.71 18.30
CA ALA A 131 21.72 4.71 17.24
C ALA A 131 20.42 5.52 17.29
N GLN A 132 20.53 6.80 17.55
CA GLN A 132 19.43 7.76 17.46
C GLN A 132 19.35 8.25 16.02
N GLY A 133 18.50 7.62 15.22
CA GLY A 133 18.23 8.05 13.83
C GLY A 133 17.02 8.99 13.79
N ASP A 134 17.24 10.22 13.34
CA ASP A 134 16.18 11.18 13.03
C ASP A 134 15.47 10.74 11.74
N HIS A 135 14.49 9.85 11.84
CA HIS A 135 13.63 9.53 10.71
C HIS A 135 12.32 10.35 10.80
N ASN A 136 12.13 11.25 9.84
CA ASN A 136 10.83 11.83 9.57
C ASN A 136 9.96 10.71 9.00
N LEU A 137 9.06 10.18 9.82
CA LEU A 137 8.09 9.19 9.36
C LEU A 137 6.94 9.93 8.68
N LEU A 138 6.88 9.85 7.36
CA LEU A 138 5.72 10.26 6.57
C LEU A 138 4.56 9.28 6.76
N GLY A 139 4.89 8.03 6.98
CA GLY A 139 4.03 6.93 7.35
C GLY A 139 4.87 5.73 7.79
N GLU A 140 4.29 4.76 8.43
CA GLU A 140 4.97 3.54 8.87
C GLU A 140 4.07 2.31 8.78
N SER A 141 4.63 1.24 8.23
CA SER A 141 4.04 -0.09 8.26
C SER A 141 4.62 -0.90 9.41
N TRP A 142 3.77 -1.39 10.30
CA TRP A 142 4.19 -2.19 11.43
C TRP A 142 3.90 -3.68 11.17
N ASP A 143 4.84 -4.54 11.53
CA ASP A 143 4.72 -6.01 11.40
C ASP A 143 3.47 -6.60 12.08
N ASN A 144 2.81 -5.80 12.93
CA ASN A 144 1.61 -6.20 13.67
C ASN A 144 0.28 -5.93 12.93
N GLY A 145 0.30 -5.75 11.61
CA GLY A 145 -0.90 -5.48 10.82
C GLY A 145 -1.46 -4.08 11.01
N ARG A 146 -0.58 -3.09 11.15
CA ARG A 146 -0.92 -1.66 11.25
C ARG A 146 -0.17 -0.87 10.20
N VAL A 147 -0.81 0.18 9.71
CA VAL A 147 -0.19 1.25 8.91
C VAL A 147 -0.39 2.56 9.66
N ILE A 148 0.63 3.40 9.66
CA ILE A 148 0.59 4.74 10.27
C ILE A 148 0.78 5.76 9.15
N LEU A 149 -0.12 6.73 9.07
CA LEU A 149 -0.14 7.75 8.02
C LEU A 149 -0.27 9.14 8.65
N SER A 150 0.36 10.11 8.02
CA SER A 150 0.10 11.53 8.23
C SER A 150 -0.97 11.99 7.23
N TRP A 151 -2.03 12.64 7.71
CA TRP A 151 -3.08 13.12 6.82
C TRP A 151 -2.60 14.21 5.85
N ASP A 152 -1.73 15.10 6.30
CA ASP A 152 -1.18 16.16 5.42
C ASP A 152 -0.40 15.56 4.25
N ASP A 153 0.34 14.46 4.47
CA ASP A 153 1.09 13.80 3.42
C ASP A 153 0.19 12.95 2.52
N VAL A 154 -0.81 12.28 3.10
CA VAL A 154 -1.86 11.58 2.31
C VAL A 154 -2.57 12.56 1.39
N ALA A 155 -3.03 13.70 1.92
CA ALA A 155 -3.75 14.69 1.12
C ALA A 155 -2.87 15.30 0.01
N ARG A 156 -1.57 15.47 0.25
CA ARG A 156 -0.60 15.97 -0.73
C ARG A 156 -0.37 14.97 -1.85
N GLY A 157 -0.04 13.71 -1.51
CA GLY A 157 0.21 12.65 -2.50
C GLY A 157 -1.02 12.35 -3.35
N ALA A 158 -2.22 12.36 -2.75
CA ALA A 158 -3.46 12.18 -3.50
C ALA A 158 -3.73 13.31 -4.51
N ALA A 159 -3.42 14.56 -4.14
CA ALA A 159 -3.67 15.75 -4.98
C ALA A 159 -2.66 15.87 -6.14
N ASP A 160 -1.39 15.51 -5.94
CA ASP A 160 -0.35 15.50 -6.98
C ASP A 160 0.13 14.07 -7.26
N PHE A 161 -0.50 13.42 -8.20
CA PHE A 161 -0.17 12.05 -8.62
C PHE A 161 0.88 12.04 -9.74
N SER A 162 1.91 12.90 -9.62
CA SER A 162 2.94 13.07 -10.67
C SER A 162 4.35 13.37 -10.14
N ASP A 163 4.51 13.66 -8.85
CA ASP A 163 5.78 14.07 -8.26
C ASP A 163 6.65 12.91 -7.75
N GLY A 164 6.12 11.69 -7.68
CA GLY A 164 6.82 10.47 -7.26
C GLY A 164 6.92 10.34 -5.74
N HIS A 165 6.05 11.02 -4.97
CA HIS A 165 6.04 11.02 -3.52
C HIS A 165 4.61 10.79 -2.98
N ASN A 166 4.30 9.56 -2.67
CA ASN A 166 2.99 9.18 -2.18
C ASN A 166 3.09 8.24 -0.99
N VAL A 167 2.86 8.79 0.20
CA VAL A 167 2.97 8.03 1.45
C VAL A 167 2.04 6.82 1.53
N VAL A 168 0.86 6.89 0.92
CA VAL A 168 -0.06 5.74 0.91
C VAL A 168 0.48 4.63 0.00
N LEU A 169 0.93 4.96 -1.21
CA LEU A 169 1.54 3.99 -2.11
C LEU A 169 2.77 3.36 -1.47
N HIS A 170 3.61 4.17 -0.81
CA HIS A 170 4.82 3.74 -0.09
C HIS A 170 4.50 2.72 1.01
N GLU A 171 3.67 3.09 1.97
CA GLU A 171 3.34 2.26 3.11
C GLU A 171 2.58 0.98 2.72
N PHE A 172 1.72 1.08 1.72
CA PHE A 172 1.01 -0.08 1.22
C PHE A 172 1.87 -0.99 0.32
N ALA A 173 2.96 -0.49 -0.28
CA ALA A 173 3.98 -1.34 -0.88
C ALA A 173 4.68 -2.19 0.19
N HIS A 174 5.04 -1.61 1.35
CA HIS A 174 5.57 -2.37 2.48
C HIS A 174 4.58 -3.42 3.00
N GLN A 175 3.27 -3.12 3.00
CA GLN A 175 2.26 -4.13 3.34
C GLN A 175 2.27 -5.31 2.36
N LEU A 176 2.44 -5.05 1.05
CA LEU A 176 2.57 -6.13 0.06
C LEU A 176 3.87 -6.92 0.25
N ASP A 177 4.97 -6.25 0.52
CA ASP A 177 6.27 -6.89 0.77
C ASP A 177 6.20 -7.81 2.00
N SER A 178 5.59 -7.35 3.10
CA SER A 178 5.43 -8.11 4.34
C SER A 178 4.56 -9.38 4.20
N GLU A 179 3.76 -9.50 3.14
CA GLU A 179 2.95 -10.69 2.90
C GLU A 179 3.80 -11.95 2.68
N SER A 180 5.04 -11.80 2.19
CA SER A 180 6.02 -12.90 2.04
C SER A 180 6.57 -13.41 3.38
N GLY A 181 6.38 -12.67 4.47
CA GLY A 181 6.84 -12.98 5.83
C GLY A 181 7.97 -12.06 6.32
N THR A 182 8.69 -11.41 5.41
CA THR A 182 9.76 -10.45 5.70
C THR A 182 9.63 -9.26 4.76
N THR A 183 9.92 -8.06 5.28
CA THR A 183 9.96 -6.82 4.46
C THR A 183 11.39 -6.67 3.94
N ASN A 184 11.64 -7.10 2.71
CA ASN A 184 12.97 -7.18 2.12
C ASN A 184 13.03 -6.76 0.63
N GLY A 185 11.96 -6.13 0.11
CA GLY A 185 11.84 -5.71 -1.28
C GLY A 185 11.45 -6.84 -2.24
N ALA A 186 11.03 -8.00 -1.71
CA ALA A 186 10.59 -9.14 -2.51
C ALA A 186 9.19 -9.61 -2.09
N PRO A 187 8.13 -8.93 -2.53
CA PRO A 187 6.75 -9.29 -2.22
C PRO A 187 6.42 -10.69 -2.76
N PRO A 188 5.27 -11.29 -2.38
CA PRO A 188 4.88 -12.60 -2.90
C PRO A 188 4.78 -12.60 -4.43
N LEU A 189 5.72 -13.28 -5.08
CA LEU A 189 5.82 -13.46 -6.52
C LEU A 189 5.41 -14.87 -6.92
N ARG A 190 5.16 -15.09 -8.22
CA ARG A 190 5.07 -16.46 -8.76
C ARG A 190 6.46 -17.11 -8.65
N SER A 191 6.51 -18.41 -8.37
CA SER A 191 7.76 -19.13 -8.07
C SER A 191 8.86 -18.98 -9.12
N ASN A 192 8.49 -18.84 -10.40
CA ASN A 192 9.43 -18.64 -11.51
C ASN A 192 9.91 -17.19 -11.70
N SER A 193 9.33 -16.21 -11.00
CA SER A 193 9.64 -14.78 -11.16
C SER A 193 10.71 -14.27 -10.19
N TYR A 194 11.00 -14.99 -9.10
CA TYR A 194 11.95 -14.52 -8.08
C TYR A 194 13.36 -14.25 -8.61
N ARG A 195 13.85 -15.07 -9.56
CA ARG A 195 15.21 -14.88 -10.11
C ARG A 195 15.31 -13.60 -10.94
N ALA A 196 14.35 -13.35 -11.82
CA ALA A 196 14.32 -12.13 -12.63
C ALA A 196 14.16 -10.90 -11.73
N TRP A 197 13.22 -10.93 -10.79
CA TRP A 197 13.02 -9.89 -9.80
C TRP A 197 14.32 -9.56 -9.05
N ALA A 198 14.96 -10.56 -8.42
CA ALA A 198 16.19 -10.37 -7.65
C ALA A 198 17.31 -9.75 -8.50
N SER A 199 17.48 -10.19 -9.75
CA SER A 199 18.50 -9.63 -10.65
C SER A 199 18.22 -8.17 -10.98
N ILE A 200 17.02 -7.86 -11.48
CA ILE A 200 16.64 -6.52 -11.92
C ILE A 200 16.59 -5.53 -10.75
N PHE A 201 15.97 -5.93 -9.64
CA PHE A 201 15.88 -5.06 -8.47
C PHE A 201 17.25 -4.79 -7.84
N SER A 202 18.12 -5.81 -7.71
CA SER A 202 19.47 -5.61 -7.14
C SER A 202 20.35 -4.74 -8.02
N GLU A 203 20.25 -4.85 -9.34
CA GLU A 203 20.99 -4.00 -10.27
C GLU A 203 20.56 -2.54 -10.18
N ASN A 204 19.23 -2.31 -10.22
CA ASN A 204 18.68 -0.97 -10.15
C ASN A 204 18.89 -0.32 -8.77
N PHE A 205 18.83 -1.09 -7.68
CA PHE A 205 19.15 -0.63 -6.33
C PHE A 205 20.59 -0.15 -6.24
N LYS A 206 21.55 -0.95 -6.68
CA LYS A 206 22.98 -0.57 -6.70
C LYS A 206 23.26 0.67 -7.56
N ASP A 207 22.60 0.80 -8.72
CA ASP A 207 22.75 2.00 -9.53
C ASP A 207 22.16 3.24 -8.83
N LEU A 208 21.02 3.09 -8.13
CA LEU A 208 20.45 4.19 -7.33
C LEU A 208 21.40 4.62 -6.20
N GLU A 209 21.97 3.64 -5.44
CA GLU A 209 22.97 3.92 -4.40
C GLU A 209 24.16 4.70 -4.97
N LEU A 210 24.75 4.25 -6.09
CA LEU A 210 25.88 4.89 -6.72
C LEU A 210 25.56 6.31 -7.22
N ARG A 211 24.36 6.53 -7.74
CA ARG A 211 23.91 7.86 -8.20
C ARG A 211 23.67 8.80 -7.05
N SER A 212 22.99 8.33 -5.99
CA SER A 212 22.76 9.10 -4.77
C SER A 212 24.09 9.54 -4.15
N MET A 213 25.06 8.64 -3.98
CA MET A 213 26.40 8.97 -3.48
C MET A 213 27.14 10.03 -4.32
N ARG A 214 26.83 10.13 -5.60
CA ARG A 214 27.44 11.08 -6.54
C ARG A 214 26.63 12.37 -6.74
N GLY A 215 25.47 12.50 -6.09
CA GLY A 215 24.54 13.62 -6.27
C GLY A 215 23.97 13.70 -7.69
N LEU A 216 23.84 12.58 -8.39
CA LEU A 216 23.34 12.54 -9.76
C LEU A 216 21.82 12.42 -9.76
N ALA A 217 21.17 13.20 -10.59
CA ALA A 217 19.71 13.15 -10.74
C ALA A 217 19.21 11.75 -11.16
N THR A 218 18.15 11.29 -10.51
CA THR A 218 17.49 10.01 -10.75
C THR A 218 15.99 10.23 -11.01
N VAL A 219 15.32 9.26 -11.60
CA VAL A 219 13.87 9.29 -11.74
C VAL A 219 13.17 8.92 -10.44
N MET A 220 13.80 8.09 -9.64
CA MET A 220 13.35 7.66 -8.31
C MET A 220 13.96 8.55 -7.24
N ASP A 221 13.28 8.71 -6.13
CA ASP A 221 13.82 9.40 -4.95
C ASP A 221 15.02 8.66 -4.38
N GLU A 222 16.01 9.42 -3.89
CA GLU A 222 17.24 8.86 -3.29
C GLU A 222 16.97 8.08 -2.00
N TYR A 223 15.82 8.28 -1.34
CA TYR A 223 15.41 7.50 -0.18
C TYR A 223 15.33 6.00 -0.49
N GLY A 224 15.01 5.62 -1.72
CA GLY A 224 15.06 4.25 -2.21
C GLY A 224 16.45 3.60 -2.16
N ALA A 225 17.53 4.38 -2.00
CA ALA A 225 18.87 3.85 -1.81
C ALA A 225 19.18 3.39 -0.36
N THR A 226 18.26 3.56 0.57
CA THR A 226 18.44 3.23 1.99
C THR A 226 18.58 1.72 2.22
N ASN A 227 17.70 0.92 1.64
CA ASN A 227 17.69 -0.54 1.69
C ASN A 227 16.75 -1.11 0.63
N PRO A 228 16.77 -2.44 0.37
CA PRO A 228 15.92 -3.05 -0.65
C PRO A 228 14.41 -2.90 -0.45
N ALA A 229 13.93 -2.79 0.80
CA ALA A 229 12.51 -2.60 1.07
C ALA A 229 12.06 -1.18 0.68
N GLU A 230 12.85 -0.16 1.03
CA GLU A 230 12.61 1.22 0.63
C GLU A 230 12.74 1.39 -0.89
N PHE A 231 13.69 0.68 -1.50
CA PHE A 231 13.80 0.66 -2.96
C PHE A 231 12.51 0.17 -3.62
N PHE A 232 11.90 -0.91 -3.12
CA PHE A 232 10.64 -1.41 -3.65
C PHE A 232 9.49 -0.41 -3.45
N ALA A 233 9.41 0.22 -2.28
CA ALA A 233 8.39 1.23 -2.00
C ALA A 233 8.52 2.45 -2.92
N VAL A 234 9.72 3.04 -3.04
CA VAL A 234 9.99 4.19 -3.92
C VAL A 234 9.82 3.83 -5.40
N ALA A 235 10.24 2.61 -5.81
CA ALA A 235 9.98 2.13 -7.17
C ALA A 235 8.48 1.98 -7.45
N THR A 236 7.68 1.62 -6.45
CA THR A 236 6.22 1.58 -6.54
C THR A 236 5.63 2.97 -6.75
N GLU A 237 5.99 3.94 -5.92
CA GLU A 237 5.56 5.34 -6.09
C GLU A 237 5.89 5.83 -7.50
N THR A 238 7.14 5.66 -7.93
CA THR A 238 7.61 6.07 -9.26
C THR A 238 6.86 5.35 -10.40
N PHE A 239 6.54 4.07 -10.22
CA PHE A 239 5.80 3.29 -11.22
C PHE A 239 4.38 3.83 -11.44
N PHE A 240 3.70 4.22 -10.36
CA PHE A 240 2.34 4.74 -10.47
C PHE A 240 2.31 6.22 -10.88
N GLU A 241 3.22 7.03 -10.40
CA GLU A 241 3.18 8.49 -10.58
C GLU A 241 4.05 9.01 -11.73
N LYS A 242 5.18 8.35 -12.03
CA LYS A 242 6.10 8.70 -13.13
C LYS A 242 6.30 7.56 -14.12
N PRO A 243 5.21 6.89 -14.59
CA PRO A 243 5.32 5.66 -15.38
C PRO A 243 6.11 5.83 -16.67
N GLU A 244 5.93 6.94 -17.39
CA GLU A 244 6.66 7.20 -18.64
C GLU A 244 8.15 7.44 -18.40
N GLN A 245 8.48 8.21 -17.36
CA GLN A 245 9.85 8.50 -17.00
C GLN A 245 10.57 7.23 -16.50
N LEU A 246 9.89 6.39 -15.70
CA LEU A 246 10.44 5.13 -15.25
C LEU A 246 10.67 4.19 -16.42
N TYR A 247 9.70 4.02 -17.31
CA TYR A 247 9.85 3.18 -18.50
C TYR A 247 10.99 3.65 -19.41
N ALA A 248 11.10 4.96 -19.66
CA ALA A 248 12.16 5.53 -20.49
C ALA A 248 13.57 5.34 -19.90
N ARG A 249 13.69 5.35 -18.57
CA ARG A 249 14.99 5.28 -17.88
C ARG A 249 15.36 3.90 -17.38
N ARG A 250 14.36 3.06 -17.07
CA ARG A 250 14.48 1.75 -16.41
C ARG A 250 13.41 0.77 -16.97
N PRO A 251 13.45 0.44 -18.27
CA PRO A 251 12.38 -0.35 -18.89
C PRO A 251 12.21 -1.73 -18.24
N GLU A 252 13.30 -2.42 -17.89
CA GLU A 252 13.23 -3.75 -17.28
C GLU A 252 12.60 -3.70 -15.88
N LEU A 253 12.92 -2.68 -15.06
CA LEU A 253 12.31 -2.47 -13.75
C LEU A 253 10.82 -2.17 -13.90
N TYR A 254 10.47 -1.32 -14.86
CA TYR A 254 9.06 -1.01 -15.16
C TYR A 254 8.28 -2.28 -15.53
N GLU A 255 8.83 -3.12 -16.42
CA GLU A 255 8.18 -4.35 -16.85
C GLU A 255 7.99 -5.35 -15.72
N GLU A 256 8.95 -5.48 -14.78
CA GLU A 256 8.79 -6.34 -13.62
C GLU A 256 7.70 -5.82 -12.67
N LEU A 257 7.62 -4.50 -12.45
CA LEU A 257 6.55 -3.89 -11.68
C LEU A 257 5.19 -4.05 -12.38
N GLN A 258 5.13 -3.87 -13.70
CA GLN A 258 3.92 -4.10 -14.50
C GLN A 258 3.42 -5.55 -14.38
N LYS A 259 4.32 -6.53 -14.45
CA LYS A 259 3.98 -7.95 -14.26
C LYS A 259 3.48 -8.21 -12.83
N PHE A 260 4.09 -7.56 -11.83
CA PHE A 260 3.71 -7.70 -10.43
C PHE A 260 2.34 -7.08 -10.16
N TYR A 261 2.12 -5.82 -10.54
CA TYR A 261 0.87 -5.10 -10.31
C TYR A 261 -0.24 -5.49 -11.28
N GLN A 262 0.09 -6.14 -12.41
CA GLN A 262 -0.84 -6.48 -13.50
C GLN A 262 -1.62 -5.25 -14.01
N LEU A 263 -0.94 -4.12 -14.05
CA LEU A 263 -1.43 -2.81 -14.49
C LEU A 263 -0.36 -2.12 -15.34
N ASP A 264 -0.82 -1.24 -16.22
CA ASP A 264 0.06 -0.31 -16.95
C ASP A 264 -0.43 1.13 -16.72
N PRO A 265 0.15 1.86 -15.74
CA PRO A 265 -0.27 3.24 -15.44
C PRO A 265 -0.06 4.24 -16.58
N ARG A 266 0.75 3.92 -17.59
CA ARG A 266 0.88 4.74 -18.82
C ARG A 266 -0.43 4.86 -19.58
N GLN A 267 -1.35 3.92 -19.38
CA GLN A 267 -2.68 3.95 -20.01
C GLN A 267 -3.66 4.91 -19.33
N TRP A 268 -3.29 5.51 -18.21
CA TRP A 268 -4.12 6.45 -17.45
C TRP A 268 -3.91 7.92 -17.83
N ARG A 269 -3.38 8.19 -19.02
CA ARG A 269 -3.00 9.54 -19.49
C ARG A 269 -3.58 9.87 -20.85
#